data_4d7e0ef44187d8b1770d6a19142c481a
#
_entry.id   4d7e0ef44187d8b1770d6a19142c481a
#
_cell.length_a   1.000
_cell.length_b   1.000
_cell.length_c   1.000
_cell.angle_alpha   90.00
_cell.angle_beta   90.00
_cell.angle_gamma   90.00
#
_symmetry.space_group_name_H-M   'P 1'
#
loop_
_entity.id
_entity.type
_entity.pdbx_description
1 polymer ?
#
loop_
_entity_poly.entity_id
_entity_poly.type
_entity_poly.pdbx_seq_one_letter_code
_entity_poly.pdbx_strand_id
1 'polypeptide(L)'
;MLSGHEGQKENPPGEKGSEKNERKLPSYWRTIIFIAEIVFIISLFIWWFSNPSAQLSRSLLVLFLCCFPAEFIIAAIPHEPILLYFAKFYSPLIIALVSVAGTLLAEATNYTSFNYVADLKSFKKIREGKAVQKTVALFYRAPFVALLVAGFTPLPFYPFRFLVVLGRYPLTKYLLAVFLS
;
A
#
# COMPACT_ATOMS: atom_id res chain seq x y z
N MET A 1 -18.40 -25.14 57.31
CA MET A 1 -19.00 -23.95 56.69
C MET A 1 -17.88 -23.01 56.31
N LEU A 2 -17.42 -23.08 55.09
CA LEU A 2 -16.50 -22.10 54.51
C LEU A 2 -16.99 -21.80 53.09
N SER A 3 -17.57 -20.63 52.98
CA SER A 3 -18.14 -20.03 51.78
C SER A 3 -17.03 -19.68 50.82
N GLY A 4 -17.02 -20.28 49.60
CA GLY A 4 -16.14 -19.89 48.51
C GLY A 4 -16.59 -18.57 47.89
N HIS A 5 -15.72 -17.58 47.91
CA HIS A 5 -15.84 -16.38 47.10
C HIS A 5 -15.29 -16.71 45.69
N GLU A 6 -16.19 -16.95 44.74
CA GLU A 6 -15.88 -16.90 43.33
C GLU A 6 -15.60 -15.44 42.93
N GLY A 7 -14.34 -15.17 42.64
CA GLY A 7 -13.92 -13.90 42.05
C GLY A 7 -14.48 -13.72 40.64
N GLN A 8 -15.48 -12.89 40.47
CA GLN A 8 -15.89 -12.36 39.16
C GLN A 8 -14.72 -11.64 38.55
N LYS A 9 -14.19 -12.19 37.47
CA LYS A 9 -13.30 -11.46 36.55
C LYS A 9 -14.14 -10.38 35.86
N GLU A 10 -14.04 -9.16 36.30
CA GLU A 10 -14.51 -7.99 35.54
C GLU A 10 -13.76 -7.93 34.24
N ASN A 11 -14.48 -8.12 33.13
CA ASN A 11 -14.00 -7.81 31.81
C ASN A 11 -13.78 -6.29 31.72
N PRO A 12 -12.64 -5.81 31.22
CA PRO A 12 -12.44 -4.39 31.00
C PRO A 12 -13.52 -3.86 30.04
N PRO A 13 -14.00 -2.62 30.23
CA PRO A 13 -15.03 -2.03 29.41
C PRO A 13 -14.55 -1.98 27.97
N GLY A 14 -15.18 -2.79 27.12
CA GLY A 14 -14.87 -2.86 25.71
C GLY A 14 -15.02 -1.49 25.06
N GLU A 15 -13.96 -0.98 24.51
CA GLU A 15 -14.01 0.04 23.46
C GLU A 15 -14.99 -0.46 22.38
N LYS A 16 -16.19 0.06 22.44
CA LYS A 16 -17.09 0.05 21.28
C LYS A 16 -16.49 0.97 20.24
N GLY A 17 -15.41 0.47 19.59
CA GLY A 17 -14.90 1.08 18.40
C GLY A 17 -16.05 1.14 17.41
N SER A 18 -16.41 2.34 17.01
CA SER A 18 -17.32 2.65 15.94
C SER A 18 -16.93 1.79 14.71
N GLU A 19 -17.56 0.63 14.56
CA GLU A 19 -17.58 -0.09 13.29
C GLU A 19 -18.31 0.81 12.30
N LYS A 20 -17.56 1.73 11.68
CA LYS A 20 -18.00 2.36 10.45
C LYS A 20 -18.27 1.20 9.49
N ASN A 21 -19.53 1.00 9.23
CA ASN A 21 -20.08 0.07 8.26
C ASN A 21 -19.58 0.50 6.87
N GLU A 22 -18.30 0.22 6.59
CA GLU A 22 -17.71 0.36 5.26
C GLU A 22 -18.46 -0.64 4.41
N ARG A 23 -19.32 -0.13 3.52
CA ARG A 23 -20.04 -0.92 2.52
C ARG A 23 -19.00 -1.71 1.73
N LYS A 24 -18.79 -2.95 2.11
CA LYS A 24 -17.89 -3.87 1.38
C LYS A 24 -18.48 -4.04 -0.01
N LEU A 25 -17.76 -3.54 -0.99
CA LEU A 25 -18.10 -3.78 -2.39
C LEU A 25 -18.32 -5.29 -2.62
N PRO A 26 -19.33 -5.70 -3.40
CA PRO A 26 -19.54 -7.10 -3.75
C PRO A 26 -18.25 -7.72 -4.30
N SER A 27 -18.01 -8.98 -3.99
CA SER A 27 -16.75 -9.67 -4.33
C SER A 27 -16.40 -9.59 -5.82
N TYR A 28 -17.40 -9.65 -6.72
CA TYR A 28 -17.17 -9.56 -8.16
C TYR A 28 -16.65 -8.19 -8.62
N TRP A 29 -17.12 -7.08 -8.02
CA TRP A 29 -16.59 -5.74 -8.32
C TRP A 29 -15.12 -5.61 -7.95
N ARG A 30 -14.73 -6.19 -6.82
CA ARG A 30 -13.32 -6.20 -6.38
C ARG A 30 -12.45 -6.97 -7.37
N THR A 31 -12.94 -8.09 -7.91
CA THR A 31 -12.26 -8.86 -8.95
C THR A 31 -12.14 -8.07 -10.25
N ILE A 32 -13.22 -7.41 -10.67
CA ILE A 32 -13.22 -6.58 -11.88
C ILE A 32 -12.21 -5.44 -11.75
N ILE A 33 -12.20 -4.73 -10.62
CA ILE A 33 -11.24 -3.64 -10.36
C ILE A 33 -9.80 -4.17 -10.43
N PHE A 34 -9.52 -5.30 -9.79
CA PHE A 34 -8.19 -5.92 -9.81
C PHE A 34 -7.74 -6.30 -11.23
N ILE A 35 -8.62 -6.92 -12.03
CA ILE A 35 -8.31 -7.27 -13.41
C ILE A 35 -8.12 -6.00 -14.26
N ALA A 36 -8.98 -5.01 -14.11
CA ALA A 36 -8.89 -3.74 -14.83
C ALA A 36 -7.56 -3.02 -14.53
N GLU A 37 -7.12 -3.06 -13.27
CA GLU A 37 -5.85 -2.50 -12.83
C GLU A 37 -4.66 -3.20 -13.48
N ILE A 38 -4.64 -4.53 -13.51
CA ILE A 38 -3.59 -5.31 -14.19
C ILE A 38 -3.57 -4.98 -15.70
N VAL A 39 -4.74 -4.97 -16.35
CA VAL A 39 -4.85 -4.65 -17.79
C VAL A 39 -4.35 -3.24 -18.06
N PHE A 40 -4.70 -2.27 -17.20
CA PHE A 40 -4.25 -0.89 -17.31
C PHE A 40 -2.73 -0.77 -17.24
N ILE A 41 -2.11 -1.46 -16.28
CA ILE A 41 -0.65 -1.45 -16.11
C ILE A 41 0.06 -2.11 -17.29
N ILE A 42 -0.42 -3.27 -17.74
CA ILE A 42 0.13 -3.92 -18.94
C ILE A 42 0.00 -2.99 -20.15
N SER A 43 -1.13 -2.31 -20.30
CA SER A 43 -1.34 -1.35 -21.40
C SER A 43 -0.38 -0.17 -21.32
N LEU A 44 -0.11 0.37 -20.10
CA LEU A 44 0.90 1.41 -19.91
C LEU A 44 2.30 0.94 -20.27
N PHE A 45 2.67 -0.29 -19.91
CA PHE A 45 3.96 -0.88 -20.29
C PHE A 45 4.09 -1.01 -21.80
N ILE A 46 3.10 -1.59 -22.47
CA ILE A 46 3.10 -1.75 -23.93
C ILE A 46 3.19 -0.37 -24.60
N TRP A 47 2.40 0.58 -24.15
CA TRP A 47 2.42 1.95 -24.67
C TRP A 47 3.79 2.60 -24.49
N TRP A 48 4.41 2.47 -23.32
CA TRP A 48 5.72 3.03 -23.02
C TRP A 48 6.81 2.46 -23.94
N PHE A 49 6.88 1.12 -24.08
CA PHE A 49 7.88 0.46 -24.93
C PHE A 49 7.63 0.67 -26.41
N SER A 50 6.39 0.83 -26.83
CA SER A 50 6.03 1.04 -28.24
C SER A 50 6.20 2.49 -28.70
N ASN A 51 6.41 3.45 -27.80
CA ASN A 51 6.49 4.87 -28.11
C ASN A 51 7.81 5.50 -27.65
N PRO A 52 8.88 5.44 -28.48
CA PRO A 52 10.17 6.09 -28.17
C PRO A 52 10.03 7.60 -27.95
N SER A 53 9.08 8.24 -28.63
CA SER A 53 8.78 9.67 -28.44
C SER A 53 8.23 9.98 -27.04
N ALA A 54 7.49 9.05 -26.43
CA ALA A 54 7.02 9.20 -25.07
C ALA A 54 8.18 9.10 -24.06
N GLN A 55 9.16 8.21 -24.33
CA GLN A 55 10.35 8.06 -23.49
C GLN A 55 11.24 9.30 -23.48
N LEU A 56 11.25 10.07 -24.58
CA LEU A 56 11.97 11.33 -24.73
C LEU A 56 11.10 12.56 -24.37
N SER A 57 9.86 12.34 -24.01
CA SER A 57 8.93 13.41 -23.68
C SER A 57 9.36 14.12 -22.39
N ARG A 58 9.19 15.45 -22.38
CA ARG A 58 9.37 16.29 -21.19
C ARG A 58 8.07 16.56 -20.44
N SER A 59 6.98 15.87 -20.81
CA SER A 59 5.67 16.10 -20.18
C SER A 59 5.64 15.54 -18.75
N LEU A 60 5.23 16.36 -17.79
CA LEU A 60 5.00 15.92 -16.40
C LEU A 60 3.94 14.82 -16.29
N LEU A 61 3.00 14.75 -17.26
CA LEU A 61 2.04 13.64 -17.33
C LEU A 61 2.76 12.30 -17.55
N VAL A 62 3.81 12.29 -18.38
CA VAL A 62 4.62 11.07 -18.60
C VAL A 62 5.34 10.69 -17.33
N LEU A 63 5.91 11.63 -16.60
CA LEU A 63 6.52 11.37 -15.28
C LEU A 63 5.50 10.73 -14.32
N PHE A 64 4.32 11.35 -14.19
CA PHE A 64 3.23 10.84 -13.34
C PHE A 64 2.83 9.41 -13.73
N LEU A 65 2.61 9.15 -15.03
CA LEU A 65 2.24 7.83 -15.53
C LEU A 65 3.35 6.78 -15.34
N CYS A 66 4.62 7.18 -15.37
CA CYS A 66 5.74 6.27 -15.12
C CYS A 66 5.89 5.90 -13.65
N CYS A 67 5.56 6.81 -12.72
CA CYS A 67 5.59 6.52 -11.29
C CYS A 67 4.58 5.43 -10.91
N PHE A 68 3.44 5.35 -11.61
CA PHE A 68 2.39 4.39 -11.30
C PHE A 68 2.84 2.92 -11.45
N PRO A 69 3.35 2.45 -12.62
CA PRO A 69 3.80 1.07 -12.75
C PRO A 69 5.08 0.78 -11.97
N ALA A 70 5.93 1.77 -11.73
CA ALA A 70 7.15 1.59 -10.96
C ALA A 70 6.85 1.21 -9.50
N GLU A 71 5.78 1.73 -8.93
CA GLU A 71 5.37 1.45 -7.56
C GLU A 71 4.36 0.30 -7.43
N PHE A 72 3.88 -0.25 -8.56
CA PHE A 72 2.86 -1.29 -8.53
C PHE A 72 3.47 -2.66 -8.17
N ILE A 73 2.83 -3.35 -7.24
CA ILE A 73 3.07 -4.70 -6.70
C ILE A 73 4.55 -5.07 -6.44
N ILE A 74 5.45 -4.96 -7.40
CA ILE A 74 6.82 -5.52 -7.31
C ILE A 74 7.89 -4.49 -7.72
N ALA A 75 7.60 -3.16 -7.88
CA ALA A 75 8.56 -2.16 -8.39
C ALA A 75 9.57 -2.77 -9.41
N ALA A 76 9.01 -3.35 -10.45
CA ALA A 76 9.81 -4.08 -11.43
C ALA A 76 10.73 -3.15 -12.24
N ILE A 77 10.46 -1.84 -12.20
CA ILE A 77 11.21 -0.83 -12.93
C ILE A 77 11.73 0.21 -11.94
N PRO A 78 13.05 0.39 -11.85
CA PRO A 78 13.62 1.51 -11.10
C PRO A 78 13.17 2.83 -11.73
N HIS A 79 12.53 3.70 -10.97
CA HIS A 79 12.05 5.00 -11.45
C HIS A 79 13.11 6.11 -11.30
N GLU A 80 14.19 5.85 -10.58
CA GLU A 80 15.27 6.79 -10.33
C GLU A 80 15.88 7.37 -11.63
N PRO A 81 16.16 6.57 -12.69
CA PRO A 81 16.66 7.12 -13.94
C PRO A 81 15.69 8.10 -14.61
N ILE A 82 14.39 7.87 -14.45
CA ILE A 82 13.34 8.73 -14.99
C ILE A 82 13.33 10.06 -14.23
N LEU A 83 13.40 10.02 -12.90
CA LEU A 83 13.50 11.22 -12.07
C LEU A 83 14.72 12.07 -12.43
N LEU A 84 15.89 11.43 -12.60
CA LEU A 84 17.13 12.10 -13.00
C LEU A 84 17.02 12.72 -14.41
N TYR A 85 16.32 12.08 -15.33
CA TYR A 85 16.05 12.66 -16.65
C TYR A 85 15.21 13.95 -16.55
N PHE A 86 14.13 13.91 -15.79
CA PHE A 86 13.25 15.05 -15.61
C PHE A 86 13.90 16.18 -14.79
N ALA A 87 14.85 15.87 -13.91
CA ALA A 87 15.61 16.85 -13.14
C ALA A 87 16.43 17.82 -14.00
N LYS A 88 16.67 17.48 -15.28
CA LYS A 88 17.32 18.38 -16.26
C LYS A 88 16.39 19.50 -16.74
N PHE A 89 15.07 19.36 -16.59
CA PHE A 89 14.08 20.25 -17.18
C PHE A 89 13.20 20.95 -16.15
N TYR A 90 13.04 20.37 -14.97
CA TYR A 90 12.12 20.85 -13.94
C TYR A 90 12.81 20.99 -12.59
N SER A 91 12.27 21.88 -11.75
CA SER A 91 12.78 22.03 -10.39
C SER A 91 12.53 20.76 -9.57
N PRO A 92 13.41 20.45 -8.61
CA PRO A 92 13.25 19.25 -7.75
C PRO A 92 11.89 19.20 -7.04
N LEU A 93 11.35 20.36 -6.66
CA LEU A 93 10.06 20.44 -5.99
C LEU A 93 8.90 19.98 -6.90
N ILE A 94 8.89 20.38 -8.16
CA ILE A 94 7.85 19.98 -9.12
C ILE A 94 7.92 18.46 -9.35
N ILE A 95 9.13 17.94 -9.54
CA ILE A 95 9.34 16.51 -9.74
C ILE A 95 8.86 15.72 -8.52
N ALA A 96 9.24 16.15 -7.31
CA ALA A 96 8.83 15.51 -6.08
C ALA A 96 7.29 15.50 -5.94
N LEU A 97 6.62 16.62 -6.16
CA LEU A 97 5.16 16.72 -6.07
C LEU A 97 4.45 15.80 -7.06
N VAL A 98 4.91 15.76 -8.31
CA VAL A 98 4.33 14.90 -9.35
C VAL A 98 4.57 13.42 -9.03
N SER A 99 5.79 13.08 -8.60
CA SER A 99 6.15 11.70 -8.22
C SER A 99 5.34 11.23 -7.02
N VAL A 100 5.26 12.04 -5.96
CA VAL A 100 4.48 11.72 -4.77
C VAL A 100 3.00 11.53 -5.12
N ALA A 101 2.42 12.37 -5.99
CA ALA A 101 1.04 12.19 -6.44
C ALA A 101 0.85 10.85 -7.17
N GLY A 102 1.78 10.46 -8.05
CA GLY A 102 1.78 9.17 -8.73
C GLY A 102 1.93 8.00 -7.76
N THR A 103 2.86 8.09 -6.81
CA THR A 103 3.10 7.09 -5.77
C THR A 103 1.88 6.91 -4.87
N LEU A 104 1.24 8.00 -4.41
CA LEU A 104 0.04 7.92 -3.57
C LEU A 104 -1.12 7.22 -4.28
N LEU A 105 -1.30 7.48 -5.57
CA LEU A 105 -2.31 6.81 -6.37
C LEU A 105 -2.00 5.32 -6.52
N ALA A 106 -0.74 4.98 -6.81
CA ALA A 106 -0.29 3.59 -6.91
C ALA A 106 -0.47 2.85 -5.57
N GLU A 107 -0.13 3.48 -4.45
CA GLU A 107 -0.27 2.87 -3.12
C GLU A 107 -1.74 2.70 -2.71
N ALA A 108 -2.63 3.62 -3.08
CA ALA A 108 -4.06 3.46 -2.84
C ALA A 108 -4.65 2.27 -3.62
N THR A 109 -4.24 2.11 -4.88
CA THR A 109 -4.64 0.96 -5.71
C THR A 109 -4.02 -0.34 -5.23
N ASN A 110 -2.73 -0.35 -4.91
CA ASN A 110 -2.04 -1.49 -4.30
C ASN A 110 -2.74 -1.96 -3.02
N TYR A 111 -3.08 -1.04 -2.12
CA TYR A 111 -3.77 -1.36 -0.88
C TYR A 111 -5.11 -2.06 -1.15
N THR A 112 -5.88 -1.57 -2.13
CA THR A 112 -7.16 -2.16 -2.51
C THR A 112 -6.99 -3.55 -3.09
N SER A 113 -6.03 -3.72 -4.00
CA SER A 113 -5.71 -4.99 -4.66
C SER A 113 -5.17 -6.03 -3.68
N PHE A 114 -4.26 -5.64 -2.80
CA PHE A 114 -3.73 -6.54 -1.77
C PHE A 114 -4.78 -6.95 -0.75
N ASN A 115 -5.71 -6.06 -0.36
CA ASN A 115 -6.83 -6.45 0.49
C ASN A 115 -7.71 -7.50 -0.17
N TYR A 116 -7.94 -7.38 -1.49
CA TYR A 116 -8.66 -8.41 -2.24
C TYR A 116 -7.91 -9.75 -2.20
N VAL A 117 -6.62 -9.74 -2.50
CA VAL A 117 -5.77 -10.96 -2.48
C VAL A 117 -5.71 -11.57 -1.07
N ALA A 118 -5.58 -10.74 -0.03
CA ALA A 118 -5.51 -11.19 1.36
C ALA A 118 -6.81 -11.86 1.86
N ASP A 119 -7.95 -11.52 1.25
CA ASP A 119 -9.24 -12.15 1.55
C ASP A 119 -9.44 -13.51 0.82
N LEU A 120 -8.57 -13.86 -0.14
CA LEU A 120 -8.62 -15.17 -0.79
C LEU A 120 -8.28 -16.31 0.19
N LYS A 121 -8.96 -17.45 0.01
CA LYS A 121 -8.82 -18.62 0.90
C LYS A 121 -7.36 -19.07 1.09
N SER A 122 -6.55 -19.02 0.02
CA SER A 122 -5.14 -19.39 0.05
C SER A 122 -4.30 -18.48 0.97
N PHE A 123 -4.56 -17.17 0.96
CA PHE A 123 -3.86 -16.19 1.79
C PHE A 123 -4.35 -16.17 3.24
N LYS A 124 -5.58 -16.58 3.49
CA LYS A 124 -6.11 -16.70 4.85
C LYS A 124 -5.25 -17.62 5.71
N LYS A 125 -4.82 -18.76 5.15
CA LYS A 125 -3.92 -19.72 5.83
C LYS A 125 -2.56 -19.09 6.18
N ILE A 126 -2.01 -18.27 5.28
CA ILE A 126 -0.74 -17.56 5.52
C ILE A 126 -0.91 -16.54 6.65
N ARG A 127 -2.00 -15.77 6.64
CA ARG A 127 -2.31 -14.80 7.69
C ARG A 127 -2.49 -15.42 9.08
N GLU A 128 -3.01 -16.64 9.16
CA GLU A 128 -3.20 -17.37 10.40
C GLU A 128 -1.88 -17.99 10.93
N GLY A 129 -0.80 -17.93 10.16
CA GLY A 129 0.52 -18.44 10.56
C GLY A 129 1.08 -17.67 11.76
N LYS A 130 1.58 -18.40 12.79
CA LYS A 130 2.11 -17.82 14.03
C LYS A 130 3.20 -16.76 13.80
N ALA A 131 4.08 -16.98 12.81
CA ALA A 131 5.14 -16.04 12.47
C ALA A 131 4.56 -14.71 11.93
N VAL A 132 3.58 -14.79 11.01
CA VAL A 132 2.90 -13.62 10.44
C VAL A 132 2.15 -12.85 11.52
N GLN A 133 1.41 -13.54 12.37
CA GLN A 133 0.69 -12.90 13.48
C GLN A 133 1.64 -12.18 14.44
N LYS A 134 2.80 -12.80 14.77
CA LYS A 134 3.81 -12.16 15.62
C LYS A 134 4.39 -10.90 14.97
N THR A 135 4.68 -10.94 13.67
CA THR A 135 5.23 -9.79 12.92
C THR A 135 4.18 -8.67 12.81
N VAL A 136 2.92 -9.01 12.52
CA VAL A 136 1.81 -8.05 12.52
C VAL A 136 1.61 -7.44 13.90
N ALA A 137 1.67 -8.23 14.97
CA ALA A 137 1.56 -7.72 16.34
C ALA A 137 2.71 -6.76 16.70
N LEU A 138 3.94 -7.05 16.22
CA LEU A 138 5.08 -6.15 16.40
C LEU A 138 4.90 -4.85 15.62
N PHE A 139 4.45 -4.92 14.37
CA PHE A 139 4.13 -3.75 13.53
C PHE A 139 3.08 -2.86 14.20
N TYR A 140 2.07 -3.42 14.85
CA TYR A 140 1.01 -2.68 15.54
C TYR A 140 1.45 -1.91 16.78
N ARG A 141 2.64 -2.16 17.31
CA ARG A 141 3.16 -1.37 18.45
C ARG A 141 3.45 0.08 18.06
N ALA A 142 3.96 0.31 16.84
CA ALA A 142 4.26 1.63 16.32
C ALA A 142 4.17 1.66 14.78
N PRO A 143 2.98 1.44 14.18
CA PRO A 143 2.85 1.21 12.74
C PRO A 143 3.25 2.44 11.92
N PHE A 144 2.91 3.63 12.37
CA PHE A 144 3.25 4.87 11.68
C PHE A 144 4.77 5.12 11.68
N VAL A 145 5.43 4.90 12.82
CA VAL A 145 6.89 5.04 12.93
C VAL A 145 7.60 4.00 12.09
N ALA A 146 7.13 2.75 12.09
CA ALA A 146 7.69 1.68 11.27
C ALA A 146 7.62 2.02 9.77
N LEU A 147 6.52 2.60 9.31
CA LEU A 147 6.35 3.03 7.92
C LEU A 147 7.27 4.20 7.57
N LEU A 148 7.38 5.21 8.44
CA LEU A 148 8.31 6.32 8.23
C LEU A 148 9.76 5.83 8.17
N VAL A 149 10.18 5.01 9.13
CA VAL A 149 11.55 4.45 9.13
C VAL A 149 11.80 3.65 7.86
N ALA A 150 10.84 2.84 7.40
CA ALA A 150 10.98 2.08 6.16
C ALA A 150 11.13 3.00 4.94
N GLY A 151 10.40 4.13 4.88
CA GLY A 151 10.50 5.08 3.78
C GLY A 151 11.82 5.87 3.75
N PHE A 152 12.39 6.19 4.93
CA PHE A 152 13.67 6.91 5.03
C PHE A 152 14.92 6.00 4.98
N THR A 153 14.74 4.69 5.01
CA THR A 153 15.85 3.73 4.96
C THR A 153 15.89 3.02 3.61
N PRO A 154 17.05 2.54 3.15
CA PRO A 154 17.14 1.75 1.92
C PRO A 154 16.57 0.32 2.09
N LEU A 155 15.64 0.15 3.00
CA LEU A 155 14.94 -1.12 3.20
C LEU A 155 13.86 -1.28 2.13
N PRO A 156 13.67 -2.49 1.61
CA PRO A 156 12.58 -2.73 0.67
C PRO A 156 11.24 -2.44 1.34
N PHE A 157 10.46 -1.52 0.77
CA PHE A 157 9.17 -1.11 1.33
C PHE A 157 8.07 -2.19 1.21
N TYR A 158 8.27 -3.17 0.33
CA TYR A 158 7.29 -4.23 0.05
C TYR A 158 6.82 -5.04 1.27
N PRO A 159 7.69 -5.50 2.19
CA PRO A 159 7.25 -6.21 3.38
C PRO A 159 6.27 -5.39 4.22
N PHE A 160 6.48 -4.07 4.28
CA PHE A 160 5.60 -3.15 5.03
C PHE A 160 4.24 -3.00 4.37
N ARG A 161 4.14 -2.99 3.03
CA ARG A 161 2.86 -3.03 2.30
C ARG A 161 2.03 -4.25 2.71
N PHE A 162 2.66 -5.43 2.75
CA PHE A 162 1.97 -6.64 3.22
C PHE A 162 1.52 -6.53 4.67
N LEU A 163 2.35 -5.99 5.57
CA LEU A 163 1.99 -5.82 6.98
C LEU A 163 0.82 -4.85 7.17
N VAL A 164 0.79 -3.77 6.40
CA VAL A 164 -0.32 -2.79 6.39
C VAL A 164 -1.64 -3.48 6.03
N VAL A 165 -1.63 -4.30 4.98
CA VAL A 165 -2.83 -5.00 4.49
C VAL A 165 -3.23 -6.14 5.41
N LEU A 166 -2.27 -7.00 5.80
CA LEU A 166 -2.53 -8.12 6.71
C LEU A 166 -3.02 -7.65 8.08
N GLY A 167 -2.49 -6.51 8.51
CA GLY A 167 -2.91 -5.85 9.73
C GLY A 167 -4.17 -5.00 9.60
N ARG A 168 -4.74 -4.82 8.41
CA ARG A 168 -5.89 -3.91 8.15
C ARG A 168 -5.65 -2.49 8.68
N TYR A 169 -4.43 -1.99 8.51
CA TYR A 169 -4.10 -0.64 8.91
C TYR A 169 -4.88 0.38 8.07
N PRO A 170 -5.42 1.48 8.65
CA PRO A 170 -6.26 2.42 7.93
C PRO A 170 -5.53 3.05 6.72
N LEU A 171 -6.15 3.01 5.54
CA LEU A 171 -5.58 3.54 4.30
C LEU A 171 -5.13 5.00 4.43
N THR A 172 -5.94 5.85 5.07
CA THR A 172 -5.61 7.27 5.23
C THR A 172 -4.32 7.50 6.02
N LYS A 173 -4.11 6.75 7.10
CA LYS A 173 -2.87 6.83 7.90
C LYS A 173 -1.68 6.25 7.14
N TYR A 174 -1.91 5.20 6.34
CA TYR A 174 -0.89 4.63 5.48
C TYR A 174 -0.44 5.63 4.42
N LEU A 175 -1.37 6.22 3.67
CA LEU A 175 -1.06 7.22 2.65
C LEU A 175 -0.38 8.47 3.24
N LEU A 176 -0.76 8.87 4.46
CA LEU A 176 -0.09 9.96 5.17
C LEU A 176 1.37 9.60 5.49
N ALA A 177 1.64 8.36 5.93
CA ALA A 177 3.00 7.90 6.18
C ALA A 177 3.83 7.88 4.89
N VAL A 178 3.26 7.39 3.78
CA VAL A 178 3.90 7.37 2.45
C VAL A 178 4.16 8.80 1.94
N PHE A 179 3.23 9.73 2.17
CA PHE A 179 3.42 11.13 1.79
C PHE A 179 4.57 11.81 2.52
N LEU A 180 4.82 11.43 3.78
CA LEU A 180 5.84 12.01 4.65
C LEU A 180 7.21 11.34 4.54
N SER A 181 7.27 10.13 3.94
CA SER A 181 8.51 9.38 3.75
C SER A 181 9.20 9.70 2.44
#